data_d6d43e8f23fae43dd084b435d0c855ac
#
_entry.id   d6d43e8f23fae43dd084b435d0c855ac
#
_cell.length_a   1.000
_cell.length_b   1.000
_cell.length_c   1.000
_cell.angle_alpha   90.00
_cell.angle_beta   90.00
_cell.angle_gamma   90.00
#
_symmetry.space_group_name_H-M   'P 1'
#
loop_
_entity.id
_entity.type
_entity.pdbx_description
1 polymer ?
#
loop_
_entity_poly.entity_id
_entity_poly.type
_entity_poly.pdbx_seq_one_letter_code
_entity_poly.pdbx_strand_id
1 'polypeptide(L)'
;MSATLGFLGLGSMGAGMASRLLETGHDVLVWNRSKDAVAELVAKGAREAATPAEALAAEVSFSMLSNDAAVEAVLTADALAGATGRTHVLMASISPALADRLGPVFTEAGVGYVGAPVLGRPPVAAAGQLNILAAGPAEALAAVEPYLAALGKQTWHLGETPSVANAVKAAVNYNIIHALQAIGESVAMTERLGVDPALFTELLSSTLFGGVVYTGYGKLIAEQNYKPAAFTAELGAKDLGLAAQVAAATGVTPATLPALQHVFEVVLADADLGPDADWSAIAEVSRRNLG
;
A
#
# COMPACT_ATOMS: atom_id res chain seq x y z
N MET A 1 13.21 -27.31 -11.50
CA MET A 1 12.40 -27.18 -10.27
C MET A 1 11.99 -25.73 -10.19
N SER A 2 10.73 -25.44 -9.87
CA SER A 2 10.27 -24.06 -9.62
C SER A 2 11.01 -23.51 -8.40
N ALA A 3 11.42 -22.24 -8.44
CA ALA A 3 12.04 -21.59 -7.30
C ALA A 3 11.06 -21.54 -6.13
N THR A 4 11.53 -21.77 -4.90
CA THR A 4 10.73 -21.56 -3.68
C THR A 4 10.72 -20.07 -3.38
N LEU A 5 9.52 -19.50 -3.20
CA LEU A 5 9.31 -18.13 -2.82
C LEU A 5 8.90 -18.03 -1.34
N GLY A 6 9.46 -17.09 -0.61
CA GLY A 6 9.03 -16.76 0.74
C GLY A 6 7.99 -15.64 0.72
N PHE A 7 6.95 -15.71 1.56
CA PHE A 7 5.98 -14.61 1.70
C PHE A 7 5.65 -14.33 3.18
N LEU A 8 5.93 -13.11 3.63
CA LEU A 8 5.77 -12.67 5.01
C LEU A 8 4.67 -11.60 5.13
N GLY A 9 3.70 -11.85 6.00
CA GLY A 9 2.58 -10.92 6.21
C GLY A 9 1.39 -11.23 5.29
N LEU A 10 0.38 -11.89 5.88
CA LEU A 10 -0.81 -12.42 5.21
C LEU A 10 -2.08 -11.66 5.62
N GLY A 11 -1.98 -10.33 5.70
CA GLY A 11 -3.15 -9.46 5.80
C GLY A 11 -3.94 -9.45 4.48
N SER A 12 -4.95 -8.59 4.39
CA SER A 12 -5.86 -8.52 3.23
C SER A 12 -5.16 -8.41 1.86
N MET A 13 -4.06 -7.69 1.79
CA MET A 13 -3.25 -7.57 0.56
C MET A 13 -2.34 -8.79 0.39
N GLY A 14 -1.56 -9.14 1.43
CA GLY A 14 -0.54 -10.19 1.34
C GLY A 14 -1.11 -11.59 1.08
N ALA A 15 -2.26 -11.92 1.67
CA ALA A 15 -2.93 -13.19 1.41
C ALA A 15 -3.35 -13.33 -0.07
N GLY A 16 -3.88 -12.26 -0.68
CA GLY A 16 -4.21 -12.22 -2.09
C GLY A 16 -2.99 -12.38 -3.00
N MET A 17 -1.89 -11.70 -2.66
CA MET A 17 -0.63 -11.80 -3.40
C MET A 17 0.01 -13.18 -3.31
N ALA A 18 0.07 -13.77 -2.11
CA ALA A 18 0.59 -15.12 -1.91
C ALA A 18 -0.27 -16.18 -2.63
N SER A 19 -1.61 -16.05 -2.58
CA SER A 19 -2.53 -16.89 -3.37
C SER A 19 -2.22 -16.78 -4.86
N ARG A 20 -2.01 -15.57 -5.36
CA ARG A 20 -1.71 -15.35 -6.79
C ARG A 20 -0.41 -16.01 -7.22
N LEU A 21 0.64 -15.99 -6.40
CA LEU A 21 1.89 -16.69 -6.68
C LEU A 21 1.70 -18.20 -6.72
N LEU A 22 0.87 -18.77 -5.82
CA LEU A 22 0.49 -20.20 -5.87
C LEU A 22 -0.26 -20.55 -7.18
N GLU A 23 -1.26 -19.74 -7.56
CA GLU A 23 -2.07 -19.93 -8.78
C GLU A 23 -1.21 -19.88 -10.06
N THR A 24 -0.13 -19.12 -10.04
CA THR A 24 0.82 -19.05 -11.15
C THR A 24 1.88 -20.18 -11.14
N GLY A 25 1.75 -21.13 -10.23
CA GLY A 25 2.54 -22.38 -10.21
C GLY A 25 3.84 -22.28 -9.43
N HIS A 26 4.00 -21.27 -8.56
CA HIS A 26 5.17 -21.15 -7.68
C HIS A 26 4.98 -21.95 -6.39
N ASP A 27 6.08 -22.51 -5.86
CA ASP A 27 6.15 -23.09 -4.52
C ASP A 27 6.32 -21.93 -3.51
N VAL A 28 5.32 -21.71 -2.64
CA VAL A 28 5.29 -20.56 -1.73
C VAL A 28 5.36 -21.01 -0.28
N LEU A 29 6.38 -20.53 0.43
CA LEU A 29 6.60 -20.71 1.86
C LEU A 29 6.09 -19.47 2.59
N VAL A 30 5.01 -19.59 3.38
CA VAL A 30 4.30 -18.45 3.98
C VAL A 30 4.56 -18.34 5.47
N TRP A 31 4.73 -17.11 5.94
CA TRP A 31 4.80 -16.78 7.36
C TRP A 31 3.88 -15.62 7.71
N ASN A 32 3.20 -15.75 8.85
CA ASN A 32 2.44 -14.66 9.46
C ASN A 32 2.44 -14.81 10.98
N ARG A 33 2.29 -13.69 11.69
CA ARG A 33 2.20 -13.68 13.16
C ARG A 33 0.95 -14.45 13.65
N SER A 34 -0.20 -14.24 13.01
CA SER A 34 -1.44 -15.00 13.25
C SER A 34 -1.45 -16.25 12.39
N LYS A 35 -1.81 -17.40 12.98
CA LYS A 35 -1.79 -18.71 12.32
C LYS A 35 -3.01 -18.96 11.43
N ASP A 36 -4.13 -18.29 11.64
CA ASP A 36 -5.36 -18.50 10.87
C ASP A 36 -5.15 -18.21 9.39
N ALA A 37 -4.52 -17.06 9.05
CA ALA A 37 -4.20 -16.70 7.69
C ALA A 37 -3.19 -17.66 7.02
N VAL A 38 -2.29 -18.26 7.80
CA VAL A 38 -1.36 -19.29 7.31
C VAL A 38 -2.13 -20.56 6.93
N ALA A 39 -3.04 -21.03 7.81
CA ALA A 39 -3.83 -22.24 7.57
C ALA A 39 -4.67 -22.14 6.28
N GLU A 40 -5.26 -20.97 6.00
CA GLU A 40 -6.00 -20.72 4.76
C GLU A 40 -5.14 -20.90 3.50
N LEU A 41 -3.91 -20.42 3.52
CA LEU A 41 -2.99 -20.53 2.37
C LEU A 41 -2.40 -21.93 2.24
N VAL A 42 -2.12 -22.59 3.38
CA VAL A 42 -1.70 -24.01 3.37
C VAL A 42 -2.77 -24.89 2.75
N ALA A 43 -4.05 -24.65 3.04
CA ALA A 43 -5.16 -25.34 2.38
C ALA A 43 -5.21 -25.13 0.85
N LYS A 44 -4.59 -24.04 0.35
CA LYS A 44 -4.44 -23.74 -1.09
C LYS A 44 -3.13 -24.26 -1.69
N GLY A 45 -2.29 -24.93 -0.91
CA GLY A 45 -1.04 -25.53 -1.37
C GLY A 45 0.24 -24.78 -0.98
N ALA A 46 0.17 -23.73 -0.16
CA ALA A 46 1.36 -23.13 0.43
C ALA A 46 2.01 -24.07 1.47
N ARG A 47 3.30 -23.83 1.73
CA ARG A 47 3.99 -24.43 2.88
C ARG A 47 4.11 -23.40 4.01
N GLU A 48 3.95 -23.85 5.26
CA GLU A 48 4.15 -22.98 6.41
C GLU A 48 5.64 -22.84 6.72
N ALA A 49 6.12 -21.61 6.93
CA ALA A 49 7.40 -21.32 7.56
C ALA A 49 7.22 -21.21 9.09
N ALA A 50 8.07 -21.86 9.86
CA ALA A 50 8.04 -21.80 11.31
C ALA A 50 8.46 -20.42 11.85
N THR A 51 9.38 -19.76 11.16
CA THR A 51 9.96 -18.46 11.53
C THR A 51 10.04 -17.51 10.33
N PRO A 52 10.15 -16.17 10.54
CA PRO A 52 10.45 -15.24 9.47
C PRO A 52 11.75 -15.60 8.72
N ALA A 53 12.78 -16.03 9.44
CA ALA A 53 14.08 -16.38 8.87
C ALA A 53 13.98 -17.53 7.86
N GLU A 54 13.12 -18.53 8.10
CA GLU A 54 12.89 -19.62 7.17
C GLU A 54 12.27 -19.13 5.85
N ALA A 55 11.29 -18.22 5.90
CA ALA A 55 10.71 -17.63 4.71
C ALA A 55 11.69 -16.69 3.97
N LEU A 56 12.54 -15.97 4.70
CA LEU A 56 13.56 -15.08 4.15
C LEU A 56 14.70 -15.85 3.46
N ALA A 57 14.98 -17.08 3.87
CA ALA A 57 15.98 -17.94 3.26
C ALA A 57 15.60 -18.51 1.87
N ALA A 58 14.35 -18.31 1.44
CA ALA A 58 13.91 -18.65 0.08
C ALA A 58 14.71 -17.88 -0.99
N GLU A 59 14.72 -18.36 -2.24
CA GLU A 59 15.47 -17.73 -3.34
C GLU A 59 15.07 -16.27 -3.53
N VAL A 60 13.78 -16.00 -3.53
CA VAL A 60 13.19 -14.65 -3.44
C VAL A 60 12.16 -14.66 -2.33
N SER A 61 12.18 -13.63 -1.49
CA SER A 61 11.17 -13.44 -0.47
C SER A 61 10.43 -12.12 -0.63
N PHE A 62 9.15 -12.10 -0.22
CA PHE A 62 8.28 -10.94 -0.26
C PHE A 62 7.76 -10.63 1.13
N SER A 63 7.58 -9.36 1.44
CA SER A 63 6.87 -8.99 2.66
C SER A 63 5.82 -7.91 2.41
N MET A 64 4.62 -8.11 3.02
CA MET A 64 3.51 -7.18 3.00
C MET A 64 3.01 -6.97 4.44
N LEU A 65 3.71 -6.10 5.17
CA LEU A 65 3.51 -5.83 6.59
C LEU A 65 2.79 -4.49 6.80
N SER A 66 2.15 -4.30 7.95
CA SER A 66 1.20 -3.21 8.16
C SER A 66 1.84 -1.84 8.33
N ASN A 67 3.02 -1.75 8.91
CA ASN A 67 3.68 -0.50 9.27
C ASN A 67 5.18 -0.69 9.54
N ASP A 68 5.89 0.40 9.81
CA ASP A 68 7.32 0.42 10.10
C ASP A 68 7.70 -0.51 11.26
N ALA A 69 6.98 -0.45 12.37
CA ALA A 69 7.26 -1.28 13.55
C ALA A 69 7.14 -2.78 13.25
N ALA A 70 6.17 -3.18 12.43
CA ALA A 70 6.01 -4.57 12.01
C ALA A 70 7.15 -5.01 11.08
N VAL A 71 7.65 -4.12 10.22
CA VAL A 71 8.79 -4.39 9.34
C VAL A 71 10.07 -4.53 10.16
N GLU A 72 10.35 -3.61 11.08
CA GLU A 72 11.54 -3.65 11.97
C GLU A 72 11.55 -4.90 12.85
N ALA A 73 10.39 -5.35 13.32
CA ALA A 73 10.28 -6.56 14.15
C ALA A 73 10.53 -7.87 13.37
N VAL A 74 10.32 -7.87 12.04
CA VAL A 74 10.41 -9.06 11.19
C VAL A 74 11.71 -9.10 10.39
N LEU A 75 12.14 -7.97 9.82
CA LEU A 75 13.32 -7.88 8.96
C LEU A 75 14.56 -7.47 9.77
N THR A 76 14.91 -8.29 10.76
CA THR A 76 16.09 -8.07 11.61
C THR A 76 17.35 -8.67 10.99
N ALA A 77 18.53 -8.22 11.42
CA ALA A 77 19.81 -8.79 10.99
C ALA A 77 19.87 -10.31 11.26
N ASP A 78 19.38 -10.76 12.43
CA ASP A 78 19.32 -12.18 12.78
C ASP A 78 18.41 -12.97 11.84
N ALA A 79 17.26 -12.41 11.45
CA ALA A 79 16.34 -13.07 10.53
C ALA A 79 16.92 -13.18 9.11
N LEU A 80 17.76 -12.22 8.70
CA LEU A 80 18.41 -12.19 7.40
C LEU A 80 19.71 -13.03 7.33
N ALA A 81 20.27 -13.45 8.46
CA ALA A 81 21.58 -14.14 8.50
C ALA A 81 21.64 -15.40 7.61
N GLY A 82 20.52 -16.10 7.41
CA GLY A 82 20.44 -17.29 6.54
C GLY A 82 20.08 -16.99 5.08
N ALA A 83 19.94 -15.72 4.70
CA ALA A 83 19.44 -15.31 3.38
C ALA A 83 20.53 -14.73 2.45
N THR A 84 21.81 -14.91 2.79
CA THR A 84 22.93 -14.41 1.97
C THR A 84 22.83 -14.92 0.52
N GLY A 85 22.99 -14.00 -0.46
CA GLY A 85 22.85 -14.27 -1.89
C GLY A 85 21.38 -14.41 -2.35
N ARG A 86 20.41 -14.10 -1.48
CA ARG A 86 18.97 -14.07 -1.79
C ARG A 86 18.51 -12.65 -2.08
N THR A 87 17.26 -12.51 -2.53
CA THR A 87 16.66 -11.19 -2.76
C THR A 87 15.36 -11.08 -1.97
N HIS A 88 15.20 -9.96 -1.26
CA HIS A 88 13.96 -9.61 -0.56
C HIS A 88 13.24 -8.44 -1.21
N VAL A 89 11.94 -8.56 -1.38
CA VAL A 89 11.04 -7.54 -1.94
C VAL A 89 10.11 -7.04 -0.84
N LEU A 90 10.28 -5.80 -0.42
CA LEU A 90 9.41 -5.16 0.56
C LEU A 90 8.29 -4.41 -0.16
N MET A 91 7.06 -4.96 -0.09
CA MET A 91 5.88 -4.42 -0.79
C MET A 91 4.99 -3.54 0.10
N ALA A 92 5.33 -3.43 1.38
CA ALA A 92 4.63 -2.56 2.33
C ALA A 92 4.88 -1.07 2.06
N SER A 93 3.88 -0.25 2.39
CA SER A 93 4.04 1.22 2.46
C SER A 93 4.66 1.58 3.80
N ILE A 94 5.97 1.81 3.80
CA ILE A 94 6.77 2.23 4.94
C ILE A 94 7.31 3.64 4.75
N SER A 95 7.84 4.23 5.82
CA SER A 95 8.52 5.51 5.72
C SER A 95 9.80 5.39 4.87
N PRO A 96 10.10 6.41 4.03
CA PRO A 96 11.38 6.46 3.32
C PRO A 96 12.57 6.36 4.27
N ALA A 97 12.47 6.95 5.46
CA ALA A 97 13.49 6.89 6.49
C ALA A 97 13.75 5.45 6.98
N LEU A 98 12.72 4.62 7.12
CA LEU A 98 12.91 3.20 7.43
C LEU A 98 13.54 2.46 6.25
N ALA A 99 13.06 2.71 5.03
CA ALA A 99 13.64 2.09 3.83
C ALA A 99 15.14 2.38 3.70
N ASP A 100 15.57 3.61 4.01
CA ASP A 100 16.98 4.00 4.03
C ASP A 100 17.76 3.27 5.14
N ARG A 101 17.18 3.11 6.35
CA ARG A 101 17.82 2.36 7.44
C ARG A 101 17.96 0.87 7.14
N LEU A 102 17.01 0.29 6.41
CA LEU A 102 17.07 -1.12 6.01
C LEU A 102 18.16 -1.40 4.99
N GLY A 103 18.51 -0.45 4.12
CA GLY A 103 19.53 -0.62 3.08
C GLY A 103 20.85 -1.21 3.61
N PRO A 104 21.51 -0.58 4.61
CA PRO A 104 22.71 -1.15 5.25
C PRO A 104 22.50 -2.54 5.84
N VAL A 105 21.37 -2.79 6.51
CA VAL A 105 21.07 -4.10 7.13
C VAL A 105 21.03 -5.22 6.08
N PHE A 106 20.38 -4.99 4.95
CA PHE A 106 20.35 -5.93 3.84
C PHE A 106 21.73 -6.11 3.18
N THR A 107 22.47 -5.02 3.01
CA THR A 107 23.81 -5.04 2.43
C THR A 107 24.78 -5.84 3.32
N GLU A 108 24.77 -5.63 4.62
CA GLU A 108 25.61 -6.37 5.58
C GLU A 108 25.26 -7.86 5.63
N ALA A 109 23.99 -8.21 5.46
CA ALA A 109 23.54 -9.60 5.36
C ALA A 109 23.86 -10.25 3.99
N GLY A 110 24.32 -9.47 3.01
CA GLY A 110 24.54 -9.94 1.63
C GLY A 110 23.24 -10.29 0.90
N VAL A 111 22.14 -9.62 1.21
CA VAL A 111 20.80 -9.84 0.63
C VAL A 111 20.44 -8.70 -0.30
N GLY A 112 20.01 -9.01 -1.52
CA GLY A 112 19.46 -8.03 -2.45
C GLY A 112 18.16 -7.41 -1.86
N TYR A 113 18.03 -6.08 -1.88
CA TYR A 113 16.87 -5.38 -1.36
C TYR A 113 16.15 -4.59 -2.45
N VAL A 114 14.86 -4.88 -2.64
CA VAL A 114 13.96 -4.16 -3.54
C VAL A 114 12.80 -3.57 -2.74
N GLY A 115 12.63 -2.25 -2.81
CA GLY A 115 11.41 -1.58 -2.36
C GLY A 115 10.36 -1.66 -3.49
N ALA A 116 9.20 -2.24 -3.22
CA ALA A 116 8.17 -2.46 -4.24
C ALA A 116 6.74 -2.20 -3.74
N PRO A 117 6.44 -1.03 -3.12
CA PRO A 117 5.08 -0.72 -2.71
C PRO A 117 4.12 -0.70 -3.91
N VAL A 118 2.84 -0.95 -3.63
CA VAL A 118 1.84 -1.22 -4.67
C VAL A 118 0.70 -0.21 -4.70
N LEU A 119 0.11 -0.04 -5.88
CA LEU A 119 -1.15 0.66 -6.09
C LEU A 119 -2.22 -0.36 -6.48
N GLY A 120 -3.24 -0.46 -5.66
CA GLY A 120 -4.36 -1.39 -5.82
C GLY A 120 -5.00 -1.71 -4.47
N ARG A 121 -6.15 -2.39 -4.55
CA ARG A 121 -6.91 -2.88 -3.39
C ARG A 121 -6.84 -4.42 -3.33
N PRO A 122 -7.29 -5.08 -2.25
CA PRO A 122 -7.18 -6.53 -2.12
C PRO A 122 -7.71 -7.35 -3.31
N PRO A 123 -8.85 -7.02 -3.95
CA PRO A 123 -9.29 -7.75 -5.14
C PRO A 123 -8.33 -7.61 -6.33
N VAL A 124 -7.68 -6.44 -6.48
CA VAL A 124 -6.70 -6.17 -7.54
C VAL A 124 -5.41 -6.98 -7.30
N ALA A 125 -5.02 -7.12 -6.03
CA ALA A 125 -3.87 -7.95 -5.63
C ALA A 125 -4.12 -9.43 -5.92
N ALA A 126 -5.28 -9.95 -5.53
CA ALA A 126 -5.67 -11.34 -5.82
C ALA A 126 -5.75 -11.63 -7.33
N ALA A 127 -6.15 -10.65 -8.13
CA ALA A 127 -6.21 -10.80 -9.59
C ALA A 127 -4.85 -10.64 -10.30
N GLY A 128 -3.75 -10.34 -9.60
CA GLY A 128 -2.46 -10.09 -10.23
C GLY A 128 -2.44 -8.83 -11.11
N GLN A 129 -3.21 -7.79 -10.72
CA GLN A 129 -3.41 -6.59 -11.52
C GLN A 129 -2.87 -5.31 -10.84
N LEU A 130 -1.94 -5.48 -9.90
CA LEU A 130 -1.33 -4.35 -9.19
C LEU A 130 -0.50 -3.48 -10.15
N ASN A 131 -0.41 -2.18 -9.85
CA ASN A 131 0.71 -1.38 -10.32
C ASN A 131 1.78 -1.43 -9.22
N ILE A 132 2.98 -1.88 -9.56
CA ILE A 132 4.08 -2.08 -8.63
C ILE A 132 5.11 -0.98 -8.85
N LEU A 133 5.48 -0.28 -7.78
CA LEU A 133 6.47 0.80 -7.81
C LEU A 133 7.80 0.22 -7.33
N ALA A 134 8.69 -0.16 -8.24
CA ALA A 134 9.89 -0.90 -7.90
C ALA A 134 11.16 -0.03 -7.97
N ALA A 135 11.98 -0.09 -6.92
CA ALA A 135 13.32 0.49 -6.90
C ALA A 135 14.29 -0.42 -6.12
N GLY A 136 15.51 -0.50 -6.59
CA GLY A 136 16.57 -1.33 -6.01
C GLY A 136 17.70 -1.56 -6.99
N PRO A 137 18.80 -2.22 -6.57
CA PRO A 137 19.90 -2.58 -7.45
C PRO A 137 19.44 -3.34 -8.68
N ALA A 138 20.01 -3.05 -9.85
CA ALA A 138 19.58 -3.60 -11.13
C ALA A 138 19.56 -5.14 -11.15
N GLU A 139 20.54 -5.78 -10.52
CA GLU A 139 20.62 -7.24 -10.41
C GLU A 139 19.45 -7.80 -9.56
N ALA A 140 19.14 -7.16 -8.43
CA ALA A 140 18.03 -7.54 -7.58
C ALA A 140 16.68 -7.36 -8.28
N LEU A 141 16.48 -6.25 -9.00
CA LEU A 141 15.29 -6.01 -9.81
C LEU A 141 15.12 -7.08 -10.89
N ALA A 142 16.19 -7.41 -11.62
CA ALA A 142 16.16 -8.46 -12.65
C ALA A 142 15.78 -9.84 -12.08
N ALA A 143 16.28 -10.18 -10.89
CA ALA A 143 15.99 -11.45 -10.22
C ALA A 143 14.50 -11.58 -9.84
N VAL A 144 13.81 -10.48 -9.55
CA VAL A 144 12.41 -10.50 -9.07
C VAL A 144 11.38 -10.20 -10.14
N GLU A 145 11.78 -9.71 -11.30
CA GLU A 145 10.88 -9.29 -12.41
C GLU A 145 9.83 -10.35 -12.79
N PRO A 146 10.15 -11.66 -12.95
CA PRO A 146 9.16 -12.67 -13.30
C PRO A 146 8.02 -12.78 -12.25
N TYR A 147 8.36 -12.59 -10.98
CA TYR A 147 7.40 -12.68 -9.88
C TYR A 147 6.58 -11.39 -9.74
N LEU A 148 7.18 -10.23 -9.98
CA LEU A 148 6.44 -8.97 -10.04
C LEU A 148 5.44 -8.99 -11.21
N ALA A 149 5.79 -9.55 -12.34
CA ALA A 149 4.88 -9.74 -13.49
C ALA A 149 3.70 -10.67 -13.17
N ALA A 150 3.87 -11.66 -12.27
CA ALA A 150 2.76 -12.49 -11.81
C ALA A 150 1.79 -11.73 -10.87
N LEU A 151 2.28 -10.76 -10.11
CA LEU A 151 1.53 -9.97 -9.14
C LEU A 151 0.90 -8.70 -9.70
N GLY A 152 1.46 -8.16 -10.78
CA GLY A 152 1.07 -6.86 -11.30
C GLY A 152 0.80 -6.85 -12.80
N LYS A 153 -0.03 -5.92 -13.22
CA LYS A 153 -0.21 -5.59 -14.65
C LYS A 153 0.93 -4.73 -15.20
N GLN A 154 1.63 -4.00 -14.30
CA GLN A 154 2.71 -3.09 -14.65
C GLN A 154 3.66 -2.91 -13.48
N THR A 155 4.96 -3.07 -13.74
CA THR A 155 6.06 -2.67 -12.85
C THR A 155 6.64 -1.35 -13.34
N TRP A 156 6.71 -0.36 -12.45
CA TRP A 156 7.30 0.95 -12.68
C TRP A 156 8.69 0.98 -12.04
N HIS A 157 9.74 0.99 -12.85
CA HIS A 157 11.13 1.05 -12.37
C HIS A 157 11.52 2.50 -12.05
N LEU A 158 11.78 2.77 -10.75
CA LEU A 158 11.96 4.13 -10.22
C LEU A 158 13.41 4.46 -9.85
N GLY A 159 14.33 3.56 -10.13
CA GLY A 159 15.77 3.74 -9.88
C GLY A 159 16.37 2.68 -8.97
N GLU A 160 17.58 2.94 -8.50
CA GLU A 160 18.40 1.95 -7.79
C GLU A 160 18.27 2.01 -6.26
N THR A 161 17.69 3.07 -5.73
CA THR A 161 17.55 3.28 -4.27
C THR A 161 16.16 2.86 -3.80
N PRO A 162 16.01 1.80 -2.97
CA PRO A 162 14.71 1.25 -2.56
C PRO A 162 13.74 2.26 -1.93
N SER A 163 14.25 3.24 -1.16
CA SER A 163 13.42 4.26 -0.50
C SER A 163 12.68 5.19 -1.47
N VAL A 164 13.20 5.37 -2.70
CA VAL A 164 12.54 6.15 -3.75
C VAL A 164 11.18 5.58 -4.09
N ALA A 165 11.01 4.26 -4.12
CA ALA A 165 9.72 3.62 -4.37
C ALA A 165 8.66 4.02 -3.32
N ASN A 166 9.05 4.04 -2.03
CA ASN A 166 8.17 4.47 -0.94
C ASN A 166 7.86 5.98 -0.99
N ALA A 167 8.84 6.81 -1.34
CA ALA A 167 8.62 8.24 -1.53
C ALA A 167 7.62 8.52 -2.67
N VAL A 168 7.77 7.84 -3.80
CA VAL A 168 6.83 7.94 -4.93
C VAL A 168 5.45 7.43 -4.54
N LYS A 169 5.35 6.31 -3.79
CA LYS A 169 4.07 5.82 -3.27
C LYS A 169 3.38 6.86 -2.37
N ALA A 170 4.11 7.48 -1.46
CA ALA A 170 3.59 8.54 -0.60
C ALA A 170 3.07 9.74 -1.42
N ALA A 171 3.82 10.17 -2.44
CA ALA A 171 3.41 11.25 -3.35
C ALA A 171 2.15 10.90 -4.16
N VAL A 172 2.00 9.65 -4.62
CA VAL A 172 0.78 9.19 -5.29
C VAL A 172 -0.41 9.22 -4.36
N ASN A 173 -0.27 8.71 -3.12
CA ASN A 173 -1.36 8.74 -2.15
C ASN A 173 -1.72 10.17 -1.74
N TYR A 174 -0.75 11.08 -1.65
CA TYR A 174 -0.99 12.51 -1.46
C TYR A 174 -1.90 13.10 -2.56
N ASN A 175 -1.68 12.74 -3.84
CA ASN A 175 -2.56 13.14 -4.94
C ASN A 175 -3.97 12.54 -4.80
N ILE A 176 -4.10 11.29 -4.34
CA ILE A 176 -5.42 10.69 -4.11
C ILE A 176 -6.16 11.47 -3.02
N ILE A 177 -5.52 11.79 -1.91
CA ILE A 177 -6.11 12.56 -0.81
C ILE A 177 -6.62 13.94 -1.29
N HIS A 178 -5.84 14.63 -2.13
CA HIS A 178 -6.30 15.87 -2.77
C HIS A 178 -7.56 15.68 -3.61
N ALA A 179 -7.60 14.60 -4.40
CA ALA A 179 -8.78 14.30 -5.20
C ALA A 179 -10.02 14.03 -4.32
N LEU A 180 -9.86 13.27 -3.23
CA LEU A 180 -10.96 13.01 -2.30
C LEU A 180 -11.51 14.31 -1.68
N GLN A 181 -10.61 15.20 -1.23
CA GLN A 181 -11.01 16.49 -0.68
C GLN A 181 -11.70 17.38 -1.72
N ALA A 182 -11.13 17.48 -2.93
CA ALA A 182 -11.70 18.26 -4.01
C ALA A 182 -13.09 17.77 -4.45
N ILE A 183 -13.29 16.45 -4.53
CA ILE A 183 -14.60 15.84 -4.80
C ILE A 183 -15.56 16.20 -3.67
N GLY A 184 -15.16 16.01 -2.40
CA GLY A 184 -16.01 16.28 -1.25
C GLY A 184 -16.49 17.73 -1.17
N GLU A 185 -15.57 18.70 -1.33
CA GLU A 185 -15.88 20.12 -1.31
C GLU A 185 -16.83 20.52 -2.46
N SER A 186 -16.55 20.04 -3.67
CA SER A 186 -17.37 20.37 -4.83
C SER A 186 -18.75 19.70 -4.79
N VAL A 187 -18.86 18.48 -4.27
CA VAL A 187 -20.14 17.83 -3.96
C VAL A 187 -20.92 18.66 -2.93
N ALA A 188 -20.29 19.06 -1.82
CA ALA A 188 -20.94 19.86 -0.78
C ALA A 188 -21.46 21.20 -1.33
N MET A 189 -20.70 21.88 -2.19
CA MET A 189 -21.14 23.13 -2.82
C MET A 189 -22.34 22.93 -3.75
N THR A 190 -22.30 21.95 -4.63
CA THR A 190 -23.33 21.73 -5.66
C THR A 190 -24.61 21.11 -5.06
N GLU A 191 -24.49 20.24 -4.06
CA GLU A 191 -25.63 19.69 -3.32
C GLU A 191 -26.47 20.77 -2.65
N ARG A 192 -25.85 21.80 -2.06
CA ARG A 192 -26.54 22.95 -1.47
C ARG A 192 -27.27 23.83 -2.51
N LEU A 193 -26.92 23.69 -3.76
CA LEU A 193 -27.64 24.31 -4.90
C LEU A 193 -28.73 23.39 -5.48
N GLY A 194 -28.96 22.21 -4.88
CA GLY A 194 -29.98 21.25 -5.31
C GLY A 194 -29.52 20.30 -6.42
N VAL A 195 -28.23 20.23 -6.73
CA VAL A 195 -27.68 19.25 -7.69
C VAL A 195 -27.52 17.90 -6.99
N ASP A 196 -28.00 16.83 -7.62
CA ASP A 196 -27.83 15.46 -7.14
C ASP A 196 -26.32 15.10 -7.11
N PRO A 197 -25.77 14.68 -5.93
CA PRO A 197 -24.39 14.25 -5.82
C PRO A 197 -23.96 13.15 -6.79
N ALA A 198 -24.84 12.18 -7.08
CA ALA A 198 -24.56 11.12 -8.03
C ALA A 198 -24.40 11.66 -9.46
N LEU A 199 -25.29 12.54 -9.89
CA LEU A 199 -25.21 13.21 -11.18
C LEU A 199 -23.93 14.05 -11.28
N PHE A 200 -23.57 14.77 -10.22
CA PHE A 200 -22.37 15.61 -10.23
C PHE A 200 -21.09 14.78 -10.34
N THR A 201 -20.97 13.69 -9.57
CA THR A 201 -19.79 12.83 -9.62
C THR A 201 -19.70 12.02 -10.91
N GLU A 202 -20.84 11.66 -11.53
CA GLU A 202 -20.89 11.08 -12.86
C GLU A 202 -20.38 12.08 -13.92
N LEU A 203 -20.82 13.33 -13.86
CA LEU A 203 -20.36 14.40 -14.74
C LEU A 203 -18.84 14.57 -14.64
N LEU A 204 -18.27 14.63 -13.43
CA LEU A 204 -16.82 14.74 -13.24
C LEU A 204 -16.08 13.56 -13.88
N SER A 205 -16.49 12.32 -13.59
CA SER A 205 -15.78 11.12 -14.00
C SER A 205 -15.94 10.77 -15.48
N SER A 206 -17.05 11.18 -16.10
CA SER A 206 -17.32 10.93 -17.54
C SER A 206 -16.79 12.02 -18.48
N THR A 207 -16.30 13.15 -17.94
CA THR A 207 -15.79 14.27 -18.74
C THR A 207 -14.28 14.50 -18.54
N LEU A 208 -13.89 15.30 -17.54
CA LEU A 208 -12.52 15.80 -17.39
C LEU A 208 -11.65 14.99 -16.41
N PHE A 209 -12.28 14.25 -15.49
CA PHE A 209 -11.59 13.59 -14.38
C PHE A 209 -11.80 12.06 -14.42
N GLY A 210 -11.63 11.44 -15.56
CA GLY A 210 -11.71 9.98 -15.69
C GLY A 210 -10.66 9.25 -14.88
N GLY A 211 -10.92 7.98 -14.60
CA GLY A 211 -10.00 7.10 -13.87
C GLY A 211 -10.54 6.63 -12.53
N VAL A 212 -9.87 5.60 -11.98
CA VAL A 212 -10.37 4.82 -10.84
C VAL A 212 -10.58 5.64 -9.56
N VAL A 213 -9.84 6.73 -9.37
CA VAL A 213 -9.96 7.59 -8.19
C VAL A 213 -11.28 8.34 -8.23
N TYR A 214 -11.53 9.13 -9.29
CA TYR A 214 -12.75 9.91 -9.41
C TYR A 214 -13.99 9.05 -9.58
N THR A 215 -13.93 7.98 -10.38
CA THR A 215 -15.08 7.09 -10.59
C THR A 215 -15.42 6.33 -9.31
N GLY A 216 -14.42 5.72 -8.66
CA GLY A 216 -14.65 4.87 -7.48
C GLY A 216 -15.00 5.67 -6.23
N TYR A 217 -14.20 6.67 -5.89
CA TYR A 217 -14.45 7.46 -4.68
C TYR A 217 -15.56 8.51 -4.87
N GLY A 218 -15.74 9.03 -6.08
CA GLY A 218 -16.88 9.89 -6.39
C GLY A 218 -18.20 9.22 -6.02
N LYS A 219 -18.36 7.94 -6.38
CA LYS A 219 -19.53 7.15 -6.01
C LYS A 219 -19.66 6.99 -4.49
N LEU A 220 -18.59 6.61 -3.78
CA LEU A 220 -18.61 6.46 -2.32
C LEU A 220 -19.01 7.76 -1.62
N ILE A 221 -18.49 8.90 -2.08
CA ILE A 221 -18.79 10.22 -1.53
C ILE A 221 -20.25 10.63 -1.83
N ALA A 222 -20.72 10.40 -3.06
CA ALA A 222 -22.10 10.71 -3.44
C ALA A 222 -23.11 9.92 -2.61
N GLU A 223 -22.85 8.62 -2.41
CA GLU A 223 -23.70 7.69 -1.66
C GLU A 223 -23.48 7.73 -0.13
N GLN A 224 -22.47 8.47 0.36
CA GLN A 224 -22.03 8.47 1.77
C GLN A 224 -21.74 7.05 2.31
N ASN A 225 -21.22 6.18 1.46
CA ASN A 225 -21.01 4.78 1.79
C ASN A 225 -19.55 4.55 2.23
N TYR A 226 -19.25 4.83 3.50
CA TYR A 226 -17.88 4.78 4.05
C TYR A 226 -17.59 3.52 4.87
N LYS A 227 -18.56 2.65 5.08
CA LYS A 227 -18.40 1.40 5.85
C LYS A 227 -19.11 0.23 5.16
N PRO A 228 -18.47 -0.96 5.02
CA PRO A 228 -17.08 -1.23 5.45
C PRO A 228 -16.05 -0.55 4.55
N ALA A 229 -14.96 -0.07 5.14
CA ALA A 229 -13.90 0.58 4.40
C ALA A 229 -13.05 -0.43 3.62
N ALA A 230 -12.69 -0.07 2.39
CA ALA A 230 -11.65 -0.78 1.65
C ALA A 230 -10.24 -0.27 2.01
N PHE A 231 -10.15 1.01 2.45
CA PHE A 231 -8.94 1.64 2.97
C PHE A 231 -9.37 2.69 4.02
N THR A 232 -8.97 2.47 5.27
CA THR A 232 -9.50 3.23 6.39
C THR A 232 -8.94 4.66 6.48
N ALA A 233 -9.67 5.55 7.17
CA ALA A 233 -9.23 6.91 7.46
C ALA A 233 -7.93 6.92 8.27
N GLU A 234 -7.75 5.98 9.22
CA GLU A 234 -6.50 5.81 9.95
C GLU A 234 -5.31 5.54 9.02
N LEU A 235 -5.47 4.64 8.06
CA LEU A 235 -4.45 4.36 7.06
C LEU A 235 -4.21 5.56 6.11
N GLY A 236 -5.26 6.29 5.78
CA GLY A 236 -5.17 7.53 5.00
C GLY A 236 -4.37 8.61 5.71
N ALA A 237 -4.63 8.84 6.99
CA ALA A 237 -3.88 9.76 7.84
C ALA A 237 -2.40 9.34 7.98
N LYS A 238 -2.14 8.03 8.15
CA LYS A 238 -0.77 7.48 8.15
C LYS A 238 -0.07 7.81 6.83
N ASP A 239 -0.71 7.56 5.70
CA ASP A 239 -0.10 7.80 4.38
C ASP A 239 0.10 9.29 4.09
N LEU A 240 -0.78 10.18 4.59
CA LEU A 240 -0.54 11.63 4.58
C LEU A 240 0.69 11.99 5.41
N GLY A 241 0.89 11.35 6.56
CA GLY A 241 2.10 11.49 7.38
C GLY A 241 3.38 11.06 6.64
N LEU A 242 3.33 10.00 5.83
CA LEU A 242 4.46 9.61 4.97
C LEU A 242 4.77 10.67 3.92
N ALA A 243 3.75 11.27 3.31
CA ALA A 243 3.94 12.37 2.36
C ALA A 243 4.56 13.61 3.03
N ALA A 244 4.16 13.93 4.26
CA ALA A 244 4.76 14.99 5.06
C ALA A 244 6.25 14.73 5.33
N GLN A 245 6.63 13.50 5.64
CA GLN A 245 8.04 13.10 5.83
C GLN A 245 8.86 13.25 4.55
N VAL A 246 8.31 12.82 3.40
CA VAL A 246 8.95 13.03 2.09
C VAL A 246 9.16 14.53 1.82
N ALA A 247 8.15 15.36 2.04
CA ALA A 247 8.22 16.79 1.85
C ALA A 247 9.32 17.42 2.72
N ALA A 248 9.38 17.06 4.00
CA ALA A 248 10.41 17.54 4.92
C ALA A 248 11.82 17.11 4.49
N ALA A 249 12.01 15.84 4.08
CA ALA A 249 13.30 15.30 3.64
C ALA A 249 13.81 15.96 2.35
N THR A 250 12.89 16.42 1.48
CA THR A 250 13.22 17.06 0.20
C THR A 250 13.23 18.59 0.25
N GLY A 251 12.92 19.20 1.40
CA GLY A 251 12.84 20.66 1.57
C GLY A 251 11.63 21.29 0.86
N VAL A 252 10.63 20.47 0.46
CA VAL A 252 9.37 20.97 -0.12
C VAL A 252 8.40 21.34 0.99
N THR A 253 7.74 22.48 0.87
CA THR A 253 6.69 22.92 1.80
C THR A 253 5.33 22.89 1.06
N PRO A 254 4.56 21.80 1.14
CA PRO A 254 3.28 21.71 0.46
C PRO A 254 2.24 22.63 1.10
N ALA A 255 1.69 23.55 0.32
CA ALA A 255 0.76 24.58 0.84
C ALA A 255 -0.55 23.99 1.42
N THR A 256 -1.00 22.87 0.89
CA THR A 256 -2.28 22.23 1.28
C THR A 256 -2.14 21.18 2.38
N LEU A 257 -0.93 20.76 2.71
CA LEU A 257 -0.70 19.71 3.70
C LEU A 257 -1.36 19.98 5.07
N PRO A 258 -1.23 21.18 5.68
CA PRO A 258 -1.86 21.46 6.96
C PRO A 258 -3.39 21.34 6.94
N ALA A 259 -4.02 21.77 5.84
CA ALA A 259 -5.47 21.66 5.70
C ALA A 259 -5.92 20.19 5.60
N LEU A 260 -5.20 19.36 4.83
CA LEU A 260 -5.50 17.94 4.72
C LEU A 260 -5.26 17.19 6.04
N GLN A 261 -4.23 17.56 6.82
CA GLN A 261 -4.00 17.01 8.15
C GLN A 261 -5.17 17.31 9.08
N HIS A 262 -5.61 18.57 9.11
CA HIS A 262 -6.77 18.98 9.91
C HIS A 262 -8.05 18.20 9.53
N VAL A 263 -8.31 18.03 8.24
CA VAL A 263 -9.48 17.26 7.77
C VAL A 263 -9.45 15.81 8.28
N PHE A 264 -8.30 15.15 8.26
CA PHE A 264 -8.17 13.80 8.84
C PHE A 264 -8.34 13.81 10.37
N GLU A 265 -7.80 14.79 11.09
CA GLU A 265 -7.99 14.91 12.54
C GLU A 265 -9.47 15.00 12.90
N VAL A 266 -10.24 15.80 12.16
CA VAL A 266 -11.70 15.92 12.35
C VAL A 266 -12.41 14.59 12.12
N VAL A 267 -12.12 13.88 11.02
CA VAL A 267 -12.75 12.58 10.73
C VAL A 267 -12.40 11.52 11.77
N LEU A 268 -11.13 11.45 12.19
CA LEU A 268 -10.69 10.46 13.19
C LEU A 268 -11.31 10.68 14.56
N ALA A 269 -11.65 11.92 14.89
CA ALA A 269 -12.31 12.30 16.15
C ALA A 269 -13.85 12.23 16.09
N ASP A 270 -14.45 12.14 14.89
CA ASP A 270 -15.90 12.10 14.71
C ASP A 270 -16.48 10.76 15.19
N ALA A 271 -17.59 10.82 15.94
CA ALA A 271 -18.19 9.64 16.57
C ALA A 271 -18.85 8.66 15.56
N ASP A 272 -19.34 9.19 14.43
CA ASP A 272 -20.05 8.40 13.41
C ASP A 272 -19.07 7.85 12.34
N LEU A 273 -18.11 8.66 11.95
CA LEU A 273 -17.09 8.31 10.94
C LEU A 273 -15.98 7.48 11.59
N GLY A 274 -15.12 8.12 12.35
CA GLY A 274 -14.04 7.50 13.10
C GLY A 274 -12.93 6.88 12.23
N PRO A 275 -11.95 6.23 12.89
CA PRO A 275 -10.76 5.66 12.22
C PRO A 275 -11.09 4.56 11.21
N ASP A 276 -12.19 3.82 11.42
CA ASP A 276 -12.60 2.67 10.60
C ASP A 276 -13.43 3.05 9.35
N ALA A 277 -13.81 4.30 9.19
CA ALA A 277 -14.46 4.76 7.97
C ALA A 277 -13.47 4.73 6.78
N ASP A 278 -13.96 4.60 5.55
CA ASP A 278 -13.13 4.77 4.35
C ASP A 278 -12.51 6.18 4.33
N TRP A 279 -11.28 6.30 3.91
CA TRP A 279 -10.56 7.58 3.90
C TRP A 279 -11.25 8.67 3.06
N SER A 280 -12.14 8.29 2.13
CA SER A 280 -12.99 9.24 1.41
C SER A 280 -14.03 9.95 2.28
N ALA A 281 -14.22 9.50 3.54
CA ALA A 281 -15.06 10.18 4.54
C ALA A 281 -14.55 11.59 4.90
N ILE A 282 -13.31 11.95 4.53
CA ILE A 282 -12.83 13.34 4.64
C ILE A 282 -13.74 14.35 3.91
N ALA A 283 -14.47 13.90 2.89
CA ALA A 283 -15.49 14.69 2.20
C ALA A 283 -16.59 15.23 3.12
N GLU A 284 -16.91 14.51 4.22
CA GLU A 284 -17.96 14.89 5.15
C GLU A 284 -17.60 16.11 6.01
N VAL A 285 -16.31 16.42 6.15
CA VAL A 285 -15.87 17.60 6.90
C VAL A 285 -16.46 18.86 6.27
N SER A 286 -16.37 19.01 4.96
CA SER A 286 -16.98 20.15 4.24
C SER A 286 -18.50 20.01 4.09
N ARG A 287 -19.01 18.78 3.89
CA ARG A 287 -20.45 18.53 3.70
C ARG A 287 -21.25 18.84 4.95
N ARG A 288 -20.75 18.46 6.13
CA ARG A 288 -21.39 18.67 7.44
C ARG A 288 -20.95 19.95 8.15
N ASN A 289 -19.99 20.72 7.60
CA ASN A 289 -19.34 21.87 8.25
C ASN A 289 -18.75 21.50 9.63
N LEU A 290 -17.95 20.45 9.69
CA LEU A 290 -17.36 19.95 10.94
C LEU A 290 -16.05 20.67 11.31
N GLY A 291 -15.48 21.52 10.46
CA GLY A 291 -14.21 22.20 10.65
C GLY A 291 -14.30 23.66 11.06
#